data_f811b94025485150363bb52e3cae8942
#
_entry.id   f811b94025485150363bb52e3cae8942
#
_cell.length_a   1.000
_cell.length_b   1.000
_cell.length_c   1.000
_cell.angle_alpha   90.00
_cell.angle_beta   90.00
_cell.angle_gamma   90.00
#
_symmetry.space_group_name_H-M   'P 1'
#
loop_
_entity.id
_entity.type
_entity.pdbx_description
1 polymer ?
#
loop_
_entity_poly.entity_id
_entity_poly.type
_entity_poly.pdbx_seq_one_letter_code
_entity_poly.pdbx_strand_id
1 'polypeptide(L)'
;MFYAYLRGLVVFLLWVVNGNAHYHHEEKMLDASENYILVAPHRTFWDPVYMAFAARPKQFIFMAKKELFANRLFAWWIKMCGAFPIDRDKPSPDAIRYPVNMLKKRNRSLLMFPSGSRHSQEVKGGVAVIAKMAKVKIMPAAYQGPMSVKGLLAGERVDMTFGNPIDVSDIKRMNDEGIAEVANRIQAEFDRMDDELAPFQPGKARNPLTYLYRLPLGLVLVVVLLLTMLFSYIASFVWNPDKHRH
;
A
#
# COMPACT_ATOMS: atom_id res chain seq x y z
N MET A 1 11.39 -0.86 14.20
CA MET A 1 10.47 -0.63 15.34
C MET A 1 9.41 0.44 15.03
N PHE A 2 9.76 1.67 14.63
CA PHE A 2 8.79 2.76 14.42
C PHE A 2 7.71 2.45 13.36
N TYR A 3 8.08 1.89 12.20
CA TYR A 3 7.12 1.46 11.18
C TYR A 3 6.08 0.45 11.71
N ALA A 4 6.52 -0.53 12.50
CA ALA A 4 5.62 -1.54 13.09
C ALA A 4 4.68 -0.91 14.12
N TYR A 5 5.18 0.04 14.93
CA TYR A 5 4.37 0.81 15.87
C TYR A 5 3.29 1.63 15.15
N LEU A 6 3.68 2.44 14.15
CA LEU A 6 2.71 3.22 13.36
C LEU A 6 1.67 2.33 12.69
N ARG A 7 2.12 1.22 12.11
CA ARG A 7 1.23 0.24 11.52
C ARG A 7 0.20 -0.27 12.53
N GLY A 8 0.65 -0.67 13.74
CA GLY A 8 -0.24 -1.13 14.80
C GLY A 8 -1.27 -0.07 15.22
N LEU A 9 -0.82 1.17 15.39
CA LEU A 9 -1.68 2.28 15.77
C LEU A 9 -2.76 2.56 14.69
N VAL A 10 -2.37 2.56 13.43
CA VAL A 10 -3.30 2.81 12.30
C VAL A 10 -4.26 1.62 12.10
N VAL A 11 -3.78 0.37 12.26
CA VAL A 11 -4.67 -0.83 12.27
C VAL A 11 -5.73 -0.69 13.34
N PHE A 12 -5.32 -0.33 14.55
CA PHE A 12 -6.25 -0.19 15.65
C PHE A 12 -7.25 0.95 15.41
N LEU A 13 -6.79 2.08 14.87
CA LEU A 13 -7.66 3.19 14.48
C LEU A 13 -8.68 2.73 13.41
N LEU A 14 -8.26 2.04 12.37
CA LEU A 14 -9.16 1.53 11.34
C LEU A 14 -10.15 0.51 11.91
N TRP A 15 -9.70 -0.36 12.81
CA TRP A 15 -10.60 -1.29 13.49
C TRP A 15 -11.66 -0.57 14.33
N VAL A 16 -11.28 0.48 15.05
CA VAL A 16 -12.23 1.32 15.82
C VAL A 16 -13.21 2.03 14.89
N VAL A 17 -12.72 2.60 13.79
CA VAL A 17 -13.54 3.37 12.85
C VAL A 17 -14.42 2.46 11.99
N ASN A 18 -13.84 1.43 11.37
CA ASN A 18 -14.52 0.60 10.39
C ASN A 18 -14.85 -0.82 10.87
N GLY A 19 -14.02 -1.42 11.72
CA GLY A 19 -14.12 -2.79 12.20
C GLY A 19 -13.16 -3.74 11.51
N ASN A 20 -13.52 -5.02 11.50
CA ASN A 20 -12.64 -6.05 10.94
C ASN A 20 -12.57 -5.95 9.41
N ALA A 21 -11.36 -6.07 8.89
CA ALA A 21 -11.14 -6.42 7.51
C ALA A 21 -11.07 -7.96 7.38
N HIS A 22 -11.61 -8.48 6.30
CA HIS A 22 -11.60 -9.90 5.97
C HIS A 22 -10.56 -10.14 4.88
N TYR A 23 -9.69 -11.12 5.11
CA TYR A 23 -8.61 -11.47 4.19
C TYR A 23 -8.89 -12.83 3.57
N HIS A 24 -8.77 -12.89 2.25
CA HIS A 24 -9.01 -14.09 1.47
C HIS A 24 -7.71 -14.49 0.76
N HIS A 25 -7.47 -15.81 0.68
CA HIS A 25 -6.30 -16.36 -0.03
C HIS A 25 -4.94 -15.89 0.52
N GLU A 26 -4.83 -15.73 1.84
CA GLU A 26 -3.55 -15.40 2.50
C GLU A 26 -2.48 -16.48 2.24
N GLU A 27 -2.90 -17.70 1.95
CA GLU A 27 -2.02 -18.83 1.59
C GLU A 27 -1.24 -18.61 0.29
N LYS A 28 -1.72 -17.71 -0.60
CA LYS A 28 -1.02 -17.33 -1.84
C LYS A 28 0.11 -16.32 -1.60
N MET A 29 0.17 -15.72 -0.43
CA MET A 29 1.18 -14.71 -0.13
C MET A 29 2.58 -15.31 -0.15
N LEU A 30 3.51 -14.55 -0.72
CA LEU A 30 4.93 -14.90 -0.68
C LEU A 30 5.47 -14.80 0.75
N ASP A 31 6.50 -15.59 1.04
CA ASP A 31 7.13 -15.58 2.37
C ASP A 31 7.63 -14.17 2.75
N ALA A 32 7.52 -13.84 4.03
CA ALA A 32 7.90 -12.52 4.53
C ALA A 32 9.41 -12.24 4.41
N SER A 33 10.25 -13.24 4.22
CA SER A 33 11.69 -13.10 3.94
C SER A 33 11.95 -12.68 2.48
N GLU A 34 11.05 -13.02 1.56
CA GLU A 34 11.17 -12.66 0.15
C GLU A 34 10.72 -11.21 -0.07
N ASN A 35 11.44 -10.49 -0.93
CA ASN A 35 10.97 -9.19 -1.42
C ASN A 35 10.14 -9.38 -2.68
N TYR A 36 9.08 -8.60 -2.81
CA TYR A 36 8.16 -8.64 -3.94
C TYR A 36 7.56 -7.26 -4.20
N ILE A 37 6.88 -7.13 -5.32
CA ILE A 37 6.10 -5.93 -5.63
C ILE A 37 4.63 -6.27 -5.40
N LEU A 38 4.01 -5.68 -4.36
CA LEU A 38 2.58 -5.78 -4.15
C LEU A 38 1.88 -4.78 -5.07
N VAL A 39 1.01 -5.26 -5.92
CA VAL A 39 0.24 -4.43 -6.86
C VAL A 39 -1.25 -4.55 -6.60
N ALA A 40 -1.96 -3.44 -6.73
CA ALA A 40 -3.41 -3.40 -6.56
C ALA A 40 -4.05 -2.34 -7.47
N PRO A 41 -5.32 -2.48 -7.85
CA PRO A 41 -6.10 -1.40 -8.41
C PRO A 41 -6.21 -0.24 -7.41
N HIS A 42 -6.02 1.01 -7.86
CA HIS A 42 -6.11 2.18 -6.97
C HIS A 42 -7.53 2.73 -6.97
N ARG A 43 -8.24 2.54 -5.86
CA ARG A 43 -9.67 2.90 -5.74
C ARG A 43 -9.90 4.03 -4.74
N THR A 44 -9.17 4.00 -3.60
CA THR A 44 -9.39 4.92 -2.48
C THR A 44 -8.09 5.49 -1.91
N PHE A 45 -8.20 6.45 -0.99
CA PHE A 45 -7.04 6.98 -0.28
C PHE A 45 -6.45 6.00 0.74
N TRP A 46 -7.25 5.09 1.24
CA TRP A 46 -6.85 4.12 2.28
C TRP A 46 -6.37 2.79 1.71
N ASP A 47 -6.46 2.56 0.38
CA ASP A 47 -5.92 1.35 -0.24
C ASP A 47 -4.48 1.05 0.21
N PRO A 48 -3.53 2.03 0.16
CA PRO A 48 -2.15 1.74 0.56
C PRO A 48 -2.04 1.25 2.01
N VAL A 49 -2.93 1.74 2.86
CA VAL A 49 -2.96 1.44 4.28
C VAL A 49 -3.45 0.01 4.49
N TYR A 50 -4.61 -0.33 3.93
CA TYR A 50 -5.16 -1.68 4.04
C TYR A 50 -4.24 -2.73 3.40
N MET A 51 -3.66 -2.42 2.22
CA MET A 51 -2.71 -3.32 1.54
C MET A 51 -1.46 -3.58 2.38
N ALA A 52 -0.87 -2.52 2.98
CA ALA A 52 0.30 -2.68 3.85
C ALA A 52 0.00 -3.48 5.11
N PHE A 53 -1.25 -3.50 5.57
CA PHE A 53 -1.67 -4.29 6.72
C PHE A 53 -1.97 -5.73 6.37
N ALA A 54 -2.63 -5.95 5.27
CA ALA A 54 -2.93 -7.28 4.77
C ALA A 54 -1.66 -8.11 4.59
N ALA A 55 -0.62 -7.51 4.03
CA ALA A 55 0.65 -8.17 3.73
C ALA A 55 1.66 -8.15 4.91
N ARG A 56 1.18 -8.04 6.15
CA ARG A 56 2.05 -8.16 7.35
C ARG A 56 2.67 -9.56 7.47
N PRO A 57 3.88 -9.70 8.03
CA PRO A 57 4.68 -8.67 8.71
C PRO A 57 5.54 -7.81 7.79
N LYS A 58 5.46 -7.97 6.48
CA LYS A 58 6.30 -7.29 5.49
C LYS A 58 6.27 -5.76 5.63
N GLN A 59 7.41 -5.12 5.39
CA GLN A 59 7.53 -3.68 5.33
C GLN A 59 7.60 -3.22 3.87
N PHE A 60 6.90 -2.13 3.56
CA PHE A 60 6.82 -1.60 2.20
C PHE A 60 7.47 -0.24 2.07
N ILE A 61 7.98 0.03 0.86
CA ILE A 61 8.19 1.37 0.34
C ILE A 61 7.02 1.72 -0.60
N PHE A 62 6.73 3.01 -0.73
CA PHE A 62 5.58 3.52 -1.49
C PHE A 62 6.00 4.62 -2.43
N MET A 63 5.53 4.57 -3.68
CA MET A 63 5.63 5.69 -4.60
C MET A 63 4.58 6.74 -4.28
N ALA A 64 4.97 7.95 -3.95
CA ALA A 64 4.06 9.04 -3.63
C ALA A 64 4.33 10.27 -4.50
N LYS A 65 3.27 11.00 -4.86
CA LYS A 65 3.37 12.21 -5.69
C LYS A 65 4.28 13.24 -5.02
N LYS A 66 5.21 13.86 -5.77
CA LYS A 66 6.22 14.80 -5.24
C LYS A 66 5.61 15.98 -4.45
N GLU A 67 4.41 16.43 -4.83
CA GLU A 67 3.71 17.53 -4.18
C GLU A 67 3.33 17.23 -2.72
N LEU A 68 3.20 15.94 -2.37
CA LEU A 68 2.95 15.52 -0.97
C LEU A 68 4.16 15.80 -0.06
N PHE A 69 5.32 16.03 -0.64
CA PHE A 69 6.55 16.35 0.10
C PHE A 69 6.81 17.86 0.25
N ALA A 70 5.92 18.72 -0.24
CA ALA A 70 6.05 20.18 -0.11
C ALA A 70 5.94 20.65 1.34
N ASN A 71 5.04 20.06 2.13
CA ASN A 71 4.96 20.34 3.56
C ASN A 71 5.99 19.50 4.34
N ARG A 72 6.91 20.15 5.07
CA ARG A 72 8.04 19.50 5.75
C ARG A 72 7.62 18.47 6.81
N LEU A 73 6.59 18.79 7.61
CA LEU A 73 6.07 17.88 8.64
C LEU A 73 5.43 16.65 8.00
N PHE A 74 4.57 16.86 7.00
CA PHE A 74 3.93 15.76 6.29
C PHE A 74 4.93 14.92 5.50
N ALA A 75 5.90 15.57 4.83
CA ALA A 75 6.99 14.89 4.13
C ALA A 75 7.81 14.00 5.07
N TRP A 76 8.15 14.50 6.25
CA TRP A 76 8.83 13.70 7.26
C TRP A 76 8.02 12.46 7.61
N TRP A 77 6.76 12.63 7.89
CA TRP A 77 5.89 11.53 8.32
C TRP A 77 5.73 10.44 7.25
N ILE A 78 5.39 10.83 6.01
CA ILE A 78 5.23 9.84 4.93
C ILE A 78 6.55 9.15 4.57
N LYS A 79 7.71 9.83 4.69
CA LYS A 79 9.03 9.20 4.55
C LYS A 79 9.27 8.15 5.63
N MET A 80 8.87 8.42 6.87
CA MET A 80 8.95 7.43 7.97
C MET A 80 8.08 6.21 7.71
N CYS A 81 6.95 6.37 7.02
CA CYS A 81 6.11 5.28 6.54
C CYS A 81 6.69 4.53 5.33
N GLY A 82 7.82 5.00 4.78
CA GLY A 82 8.48 4.37 3.62
C GLY A 82 8.15 5.01 2.28
N ALA A 83 7.43 6.14 2.24
CA ALA A 83 7.13 6.85 1.00
C ALA A 83 8.38 7.53 0.43
N PHE A 84 8.48 7.53 -0.90
CA PHE A 84 9.49 8.31 -1.64
C PHE A 84 8.82 9.08 -2.78
N PRO A 85 9.35 10.29 -3.11
CA PRO A 85 8.74 11.15 -4.10
C PRO A 85 8.93 10.63 -5.52
N ILE A 86 7.89 10.78 -6.33
CA ILE A 86 7.94 10.56 -7.78
C ILE A 86 7.26 11.73 -8.50
N ASP A 87 7.93 12.24 -9.53
CA ASP A 87 7.30 13.11 -10.51
C ASP A 87 6.56 12.23 -11.52
N ARG A 88 5.24 12.31 -11.53
CA ARG A 88 4.40 11.49 -12.42
C ARG A 88 4.35 12.03 -13.85
N ASP A 89 4.58 13.32 -14.01
CA ASP A 89 4.52 14.01 -15.31
C ASP A 89 5.85 13.89 -16.05
N LYS A 90 6.97 13.88 -15.28
CA LYS A 90 8.33 13.72 -15.81
C LYS A 90 9.10 12.75 -14.95
N PRO A 91 8.84 11.42 -15.07
CA PRO A 91 9.49 10.43 -14.24
C PRO A 91 11.00 10.42 -14.52
N SER A 92 11.79 10.61 -13.46
CA SER A 92 13.24 10.50 -13.53
C SER A 92 13.67 9.02 -13.52
N PRO A 93 14.89 8.70 -13.96
CA PRO A 93 15.44 7.34 -13.84
C PRO A 93 15.42 6.79 -12.41
N ASP A 94 15.43 7.66 -11.39
CA ASP A 94 15.39 7.26 -9.98
C ASP A 94 14.03 6.68 -9.58
N ALA A 95 12.95 6.97 -10.32
CA ALA A 95 11.66 6.32 -10.13
C ALA A 95 11.73 4.80 -10.31
N ILE A 96 12.68 4.31 -11.09
CA ILE A 96 12.97 2.89 -11.29
C ILE A 96 14.16 2.43 -10.43
N ARG A 97 15.26 3.19 -10.41
CA ARG A 97 16.50 2.79 -9.71
C ARG A 97 16.33 2.67 -8.21
N TYR A 98 15.63 3.62 -7.59
CA TYR A 98 15.45 3.63 -6.14
C TYR A 98 14.70 2.38 -5.64
N PRO A 99 13.48 2.04 -6.12
CA PRO A 99 12.79 0.83 -5.68
C PRO A 99 13.55 -0.45 -6.02
N VAL A 100 14.24 -0.53 -7.17
CA VAL A 100 15.09 -1.68 -7.50
C VAL A 100 16.20 -1.88 -6.47
N ASN A 101 16.88 -0.81 -6.07
CA ASN A 101 17.92 -0.87 -5.05
C ASN A 101 17.37 -1.30 -3.68
N MET A 102 16.19 -0.80 -3.31
CA MET A 102 15.54 -1.16 -2.06
C MET A 102 15.13 -2.63 -2.02
N LEU A 103 14.54 -3.14 -3.13
CA LEU A 103 14.16 -4.54 -3.29
C LEU A 103 15.37 -5.49 -3.23
N LYS A 104 16.54 -5.07 -3.77
CA LYS A 104 17.75 -5.91 -3.78
C LYS A 104 18.54 -5.88 -2.48
N LYS A 105 18.63 -4.72 -1.83
CA LYS A 105 19.59 -4.48 -0.74
C LYS A 105 18.96 -4.45 0.65
N ARG A 106 17.64 -4.35 0.75
CA ARG A 106 16.92 -4.22 2.02
C ARG A 106 15.80 -5.24 2.10
N ASN A 107 15.43 -5.64 3.31
CA ASN A 107 14.24 -6.48 3.52
C ASN A 107 12.97 -5.62 3.47
N ARG A 108 12.70 -5.05 2.31
CA ARG A 108 11.51 -4.22 2.05
C ARG A 108 10.94 -4.52 0.68
N SER A 109 9.64 -4.68 0.61
CA SER A 109 8.89 -4.82 -0.63
C SER A 109 8.42 -3.47 -1.14
N LEU A 110 8.03 -3.40 -2.40
CA LEU A 110 7.41 -2.21 -2.99
C LEU A 110 5.91 -2.42 -3.03
N LEU A 111 5.14 -1.43 -2.58
CA LEU A 111 3.70 -1.36 -2.86
C LEU A 111 3.48 -0.26 -3.89
N MET A 112 2.82 -0.61 -4.98
CA MET A 112 2.49 0.36 -6.02
C MET A 112 1.14 0.07 -6.68
N PHE A 113 0.55 1.12 -7.23
CA PHE A 113 -0.66 1.06 -8.02
C PHE A 113 -0.27 1.23 -9.48
N PRO A 114 -0.32 0.17 -10.31
CA PRO A 114 0.27 0.18 -11.64
C PRO A 114 -0.35 1.21 -12.59
N SER A 115 -1.63 1.56 -12.40
CA SER A 115 -2.28 2.63 -13.17
C SER A 115 -1.72 4.02 -12.88
N GLY A 116 -1.06 4.20 -11.72
CA GLY A 116 -0.51 5.47 -11.27
C GLY A 116 -1.56 6.51 -10.88
N SER A 117 -2.85 6.21 -11.00
CA SER A 117 -3.95 7.13 -10.73
C SER A 117 -5.22 6.33 -10.34
N ARG A 118 -6.13 6.95 -9.58
CA ARG A 118 -7.45 6.40 -9.27
C ARG A 118 -8.46 6.54 -10.41
N HIS A 119 -8.08 7.23 -11.46
CA HIS A 119 -8.94 7.53 -12.62
C HIS A 119 -8.58 6.71 -13.86
N SER A 120 -7.61 5.81 -13.76
CA SER A 120 -7.19 4.91 -14.82
C SER A 120 -7.07 3.50 -14.26
N GLN A 121 -7.47 2.52 -15.05
CA GLN A 121 -7.27 1.09 -14.72
C GLN A 121 -6.12 0.48 -15.54
N GLU A 122 -5.58 1.21 -16.50
CA GLU A 122 -4.51 0.76 -17.38
C GLU A 122 -3.22 0.49 -16.59
N VAL A 123 -2.71 -0.72 -16.71
CA VAL A 123 -1.44 -1.15 -16.08
C VAL A 123 -0.26 -0.58 -16.85
N LYS A 124 0.50 0.32 -16.22
CA LYS A 124 1.69 0.93 -16.82
C LYS A 124 2.92 0.03 -16.67
N GLY A 125 3.80 0.10 -17.64
CA GLY A 125 4.99 -0.77 -17.76
C GLY A 125 6.04 -0.66 -16.65
N GLY A 126 5.98 0.36 -15.81
CA GLY A 126 6.97 0.57 -14.74
C GLY A 126 7.12 -0.61 -13.78
N VAL A 127 6.02 -1.30 -13.47
CA VAL A 127 6.04 -2.46 -12.58
C VAL A 127 6.83 -3.61 -13.19
N ALA A 128 6.65 -3.88 -14.49
CA ALA A 128 7.34 -4.94 -15.22
C ALA A 128 8.86 -4.72 -15.22
N VAL A 129 9.28 -3.49 -15.51
CA VAL A 129 10.69 -3.09 -15.53
C VAL A 129 11.32 -3.24 -14.14
N ILE A 130 10.66 -2.76 -13.09
CA ILE A 130 11.17 -2.86 -11.71
C ILE A 130 11.27 -4.34 -11.30
N ALA A 131 10.25 -5.16 -11.55
CA ALA A 131 10.23 -6.58 -11.22
C ALA A 131 11.38 -7.32 -11.88
N LYS A 132 11.57 -7.13 -13.19
CA LYS A 132 12.67 -7.75 -13.96
C LYS A 132 14.04 -7.31 -13.46
N MET A 133 14.25 -6.02 -13.27
CA MET A 133 15.53 -5.48 -12.78
C MET A 133 15.85 -5.92 -11.35
N ALA A 134 14.85 -5.99 -10.48
CA ALA A 134 15.03 -6.42 -9.10
C ALA A 134 15.07 -7.94 -8.95
N LYS A 135 14.63 -8.71 -9.96
CA LYS A 135 14.48 -10.17 -9.94
C LYS A 135 13.53 -10.62 -8.84
N VAL A 136 12.39 -9.96 -8.72
CA VAL A 136 11.35 -10.26 -7.74
C VAL A 136 10.03 -10.54 -8.43
N LYS A 137 9.17 -11.33 -7.79
CA LYS A 137 7.81 -11.59 -8.25
C LYS A 137 6.89 -10.39 -8.01
N ILE A 138 5.82 -10.34 -8.77
CA ILE A 138 4.72 -9.40 -8.57
C ILE A 138 3.61 -10.15 -7.83
N MET A 139 3.13 -9.57 -6.72
CA MET A 139 2.06 -10.12 -5.90
C MET A 139 0.79 -9.28 -6.10
N PRO A 140 -0.19 -9.76 -6.87
CA PRO A 140 -1.45 -9.05 -7.04
C PRO A 140 -2.28 -9.10 -5.75
N ALA A 141 -2.99 -8.00 -5.45
CA ALA A 141 -3.97 -7.93 -4.39
C ALA A 141 -5.14 -7.04 -4.82
N ALA A 142 -6.32 -7.29 -4.30
CA ALA A 142 -7.49 -6.47 -4.54
C ALA A 142 -8.17 -6.10 -3.23
N TYR A 143 -8.81 -4.94 -3.22
CA TYR A 143 -9.55 -4.38 -2.11
C TYR A 143 -10.98 -4.10 -2.54
N GLN A 144 -11.93 -4.52 -1.73
CA GLN A 144 -13.33 -4.14 -1.80
C GLN A 144 -13.77 -3.61 -0.43
N GLY A 145 -14.37 -2.43 -0.43
CA GLY A 145 -14.78 -1.79 0.82
C GLY A 145 -15.23 -0.35 0.61
N PRO A 146 -15.32 0.44 1.69
CA PRO A 146 -15.82 1.80 1.62
C PRO A 146 -15.04 2.66 0.63
N MET A 147 -15.77 3.29 -0.29
CA MET A 147 -15.22 4.22 -1.28
C MET A 147 -15.25 5.67 -0.79
N SER A 148 -15.93 5.93 0.33
CA SER A 148 -16.10 7.25 0.91
C SER A 148 -15.84 7.24 2.42
N VAL A 149 -15.51 8.42 2.98
CA VAL A 149 -15.39 8.58 4.43
C VAL A 149 -16.70 8.22 5.15
N LYS A 150 -17.84 8.52 4.54
CA LYS A 150 -19.15 8.15 5.09
C LYS A 150 -19.29 6.63 5.20
N GLY A 151 -18.95 5.87 4.14
CA GLY A 151 -18.95 4.41 4.16
C GLY A 151 -17.97 3.84 5.18
N LEU A 152 -16.77 4.44 5.27
CA LEU A 152 -15.78 4.05 6.28
C LEU A 152 -16.33 4.20 7.70
N LEU A 153 -16.92 5.36 8.02
CA LEU A 153 -17.53 5.61 9.33
C LEU A 153 -18.78 4.75 9.56
N ALA A 154 -19.58 4.49 8.53
CA ALA A 154 -20.73 3.60 8.61
C ALA A 154 -20.32 2.13 8.85
N GLY A 155 -19.05 1.81 8.72
CA GLY A 155 -18.52 0.46 8.94
C GLY A 155 -18.90 -0.50 7.82
N GLU A 156 -18.90 -0.03 6.58
CA GLU A 156 -19.02 -0.90 5.42
C GLU A 156 -17.95 -1.99 5.47
N ARG A 157 -18.32 -3.18 5.04
CA ARG A 157 -17.45 -4.34 5.07
C ARG A 157 -16.21 -4.10 4.22
N VAL A 158 -15.05 -4.53 4.73
CA VAL A 158 -13.79 -4.53 4.02
C VAL A 158 -13.36 -5.96 3.74
N ASP A 159 -13.17 -6.28 2.48
CA ASP A 159 -12.62 -7.54 2.01
C ASP A 159 -11.37 -7.28 1.18
N MET A 160 -10.38 -8.13 1.35
CA MET A 160 -9.13 -8.10 0.60
C MET A 160 -8.78 -9.51 0.15
N THR A 161 -8.33 -9.64 -1.08
CA THR A 161 -7.88 -10.92 -1.61
C THR A 161 -6.49 -10.81 -2.22
N PHE A 162 -5.78 -11.93 -2.23
CA PHE A 162 -4.47 -12.07 -2.85
C PHE A 162 -4.56 -12.96 -4.08
N GLY A 163 -3.94 -12.50 -5.17
CA GLY A 163 -3.87 -13.24 -6.43
C GLY A 163 -2.70 -14.22 -6.46
N ASN A 164 -2.52 -14.88 -7.59
CA ASN A 164 -1.35 -15.75 -7.79
C ASN A 164 -0.10 -14.90 -8.05
N PRO A 165 1.04 -15.21 -7.42
CA PRO A 165 2.29 -14.51 -7.70
C PRO A 165 2.70 -14.65 -9.16
N ILE A 166 3.01 -13.52 -9.80
CA ILE A 166 3.42 -13.45 -11.20
C ILE A 166 4.94 -13.40 -11.25
N ASP A 167 5.53 -14.42 -11.85
CA ASP A 167 6.96 -14.44 -12.18
C ASP A 167 7.17 -13.80 -13.57
N VAL A 168 8.21 -12.98 -13.69
CA VAL A 168 8.59 -12.30 -14.93
C VAL A 168 9.95 -12.80 -15.45
N SER A 169 10.47 -13.88 -14.89
CA SER A 169 11.77 -14.45 -15.27
C SER A 169 11.76 -15.02 -16.69
N ASP A 170 10.64 -15.58 -17.11
CA ASP A 170 10.38 -16.14 -18.44
C ASP A 170 10.39 -15.09 -19.56
N ILE A 171 10.13 -13.83 -19.26
CA ILE A 171 10.12 -12.75 -20.25
C ILE A 171 11.56 -12.32 -20.54
N LYS A 172 12.05 -12.67 -21.72
CA LYS A 172 13.46 -12.44 -22.10
C LYS A 172 13.82 -10.96 -22.18
N ARG A 173 12.97 -10.12 -22.77
CA ARG A 173 13.19 -8.68 -22.99
C ARG A 173 12.00 -7.87 -22.48
N MET A 174 12.27 -6.74 -21.81
CA MET A 174 11.26 -5.75 -21.42
C MET A 174 11.12 -4.65 -22.48
N ASN A 175 10.86 -5.09 -23.73
CA ASN A 175 10.35 -4.25 -24.80
C ASN A 175 8.83 -4.06 -24.66
N ASP A 176 8.19 -3.37 -25.59
CA ASP A 176 6.75 -3.10 -25.54
C ASP A 176 5.92 -4.37 -25.43
N GLU A 177 6.29 -5.44 -26.15
CA GLU A 177 5.61 -6.74 -26.08
C GLU A 177 5.76 -7.40 -24.69
N GLY A 178 6.97 -7.42 -24.14
CA GLY A 178 7.23 -7.99 -22.82
C GLY A 178 6.52 -7.20 -21.70
N ILE A 179 6.46 -5.89 -21.83
CA ILE A 179 5.72 -5.01 -20.90
C ILE A 179 4.22 -5.29 -21.00
N ALA A 180 3.67 -5.38 -22.21
CA ALA A 180 2.27 -5.69 -22.44
C ALA A 180 1.88 -7.06 -21.89
N GLU A 181 2.73 -8.06 -22.04
CA GLU A 181 2.51 -9.40 -21.50
C GLU A 181 2.40 -9.36 -19.96
N VAL A 182 3.32 -8.67 -19.27
CA VAL A 182 3.22 -8.51 -17.80
C VAL A 182 1.97 -7.75 -17.41
N ALA A 183 1.61 -6.69 -18.14
CA ALA A 183 0.41 -5.92 -17.88
C ALA A 183 -0.85 -6.78 -18.02
N ASN A 184 -0.92 -7.62 -19.07
CA ASN A 184 -2.04 -8.54 -19.28
C ASN A 184 -2.15 -9.57 -18.15
N ARG A 185 -1.03 -10.15 -17.69
CA ARG A 185 -1.02 -11.07 -16.54
C ARG A 185 -1.54 -10.40 -15.28
N ILE A 186 -1.12 -9.17 -15.01
CA ILE A 186 -1.61 -8.39 -13.85
C ILE A 186 -3.10 -8.12 -13.99
N GLN A 187 -3.55 -7.67 -15.16
CA GLN A 187 -4.96 -7.36 -15.39
C GLN A 187 -5.84 -8.60 -15.24
N ALA A 188 -5.45 -9.74 -15.78
CA ALA A 188 -6.18 -10.99 -15.64
C ALA A 188 -6.33 -11.41 -14.16
N GLU A 189 -5.30 -11.21 -13.33
CA GLU A 189 -5.40 -11.47 -11.90
C GLU A 189 -6.32 -10.45 -11.20
N PHE A 190 -6.31 -9.17 -11.61
CA PHE A 190 -7.23 -8.17 -11.07
C PHE A 190 -8.68 -8.50 -11.39
N ASP A 191 -8.98 -8.86 -12.64
CA ASP A 191 -10.33 -9.21 -13.08
C ASP A 191 -10.83 -10.45 -12.31
N ARG A 192 -10.01 -11.48 -12.18
CA ARG A 192 -10.33 -12.69 -11.39
C ARG A 192 -10.59 -12.36 -9.91
N MET A 193 -9.78 -11.52 -9.30
CA MET A 193 -9.96 -11.12 -7.90
C MET A 193 -11.20 -10.24 -7.69
N ASP A 194 -11.55 -9.40 -8.65
CA ASP A 194 -12.78 -8.62 -8.60
C ASP A 194 -14.02 -9.52 -8.68
N ASP A 195 -14.01 -10.56 -9.52
CA ASP A 195 -15.06 -11.57 -9.57
C ASP A 195 -15.16 -12.36 -8.25
N GLU A 196 -14.04 -12.70 -7.63
CA GLU A 196 -14.01 -13.37 -6.32
C GLU A 196 -14.58 -12.49 -5.19
N LEU A 197 -14.33 -11.17 -5.25
CA LEU A 197 -14.83 -10.22 -4.24
C LEU A 197 -16.28 -9.79 -4.49
N ALA A 198 -16.79 -9.91 -5.71
CA ALA A 198 -18.13 -9.46 -6.07
C ALA A 198 -19.27 -9.96 -5.16
N PRO A 199 -19.25 -11.20 -4.62
CA PRO A 199 -20.26 -11.68 -3.69
C PRO A 199 -20.27 -10.97 -2.33
N PHE A 200 -19.15 -10.36 -1.92
CA PHE A 200 -19.01 -9.67 -0.64
C PHE A 200 -19.51 -8.23 -0.76
N GLN A 201 -20.82 -8.06 -0.69
CA GLN A 201 -21.46 -6.74 -0.74
C GLN A 201 -21.10 -5.92 0.52
N PRO A 202 -21.10 -4.57 0.43
CA PRO A 202 -21.01 -3.72 1.60
C PRO A 202 -22.04 -4.14 2.64
N GLY A 203 -21.56 -4.47 3.85
CA GLY A 203 -22.44 -4.95 4.92
C GLY A 203 -23.41 -3.86 5.38
N LYS A 204 -24.46 -4.28 6.12
CA LYS A 204 -25.44 -3.37 6.72
C LYS A 204 -24.76 -2.35 7.62
N ALA A 205 -25.30 -1.14 7.65
CA ALA A 205 -24.92 -0.12 8.62
C ALA A 205 -24.88 -0.67 10.04
N ARG A 206 -23.88 -0.28 10.80
CA ARG A 206 -23.71 -0.75 12.18
C ARG A 206 -24.80 -0.27 13.10
N ASN A 207 -25.01 -1.04 14.19
CA ASN A 207 -25.82 -0.60 15.31
C ASN A 207 -25.32 0.79 15.80
N PRO A 208 -26.16 1.84 15.80
CA PRO A 208 -25.80 3.18 16.23
C PRO A 208 -25.18 3.25 17.63
N LEU A 209 -25.55 2.35 18.53
CA LEU A 209 -25.00 2.28 19.89
C LEU A 209 -23.47 2.04 19.91
N THR A 210 -22.91 1.45 18.85
CA THR A 210 -21.47 1.26 18.77
C THR A 210 -20.69 2.57 18.68
N TYR A 211 -21.34 3.65 18.22
CA TYR A 211 -20.70 4.97 18.14
C TYR A 211 -20.45 5.61 19.51
N LEU A 212 -21.19 5.20 20.56
CA LEU A 212 -20.98 5.70 21.91
C LEU A 212 -19.54 5.49 22.42
N TYR A 213 -18.93 4.35 22.09
CA TYR A 213 -17.54 4.09 22.49
C TYR A 213 -16.53 4.33 21.35
N ARG A 214 -16.95 4.17 20.10
CA ARG A 214 -16.04 4.31 18.93
C ARG A 214 -15.61 5.75 18.68
N LEU A 215 -16.54 6.70 18.76
CA LEU A 215 -16.20 8.10 18.51
C LEU A 215 -15.18 8.62 19.53
N PRO A 216 -15.38 8.49 20.87
CA PRO A 216 -14.38 8.95 21.83
C PRO A 216 -13.06 8.19 21.70
N LEU A 217 -13.08 6.87 21.49
CA LEU A 217 -11.87 6.08 21.33
C LEU A 217 -11.13 6.45 20.03
N GLY A 218 -11.87 6.63 18.93
CA GLY A 218 -11.30 7.09 17.66
C GLY A 218 -10.64 8.46 17.78
N LEU A 219 -11.28 9.40 18.49
CA LEU A 219 -10.72 10.73 18.74
C LEU A 219 -9.41 10.64 19.55
N VAL A 220 -9.38 9.84 20.62
CA VAL A 220 -8.16 9.60 21.41
C VAL A 220 -7.04 9.03 20.52
N LEU A 221 -7.35 8.06 19.67
CA LEU A 221 -6.35 7.46 18.76
C LEU A 221 -5.83 8.46 17.72
N VAL A 222 -6.69 9.32 17.20
CA VAL A 222 -6.26 10.41 16.29
C VAL A 222 -5.31 11.36 17.01
N VAL A 223 -5.64 11.76 18.25
CA VAL A 223 -4.76 12.62 19.06
C VAL A 223 -3.41 11.94 19.31
N VAL A 224 -3.41 10.66 19.69
CA VAL A 224 -2.18 9.87 19.89
C VAL A 224 -1.36 9.83 18.60
N LEU A 225 -2.00 9.62 17.44
CA LEU A 225 -1.32 9.61 16.14
C LEU A 225 -0.67 10.97 15.84
N LEU A 226 -1.41 12.07 16.05
CA LEU A 226 -0.89 13.44 15.83
C LEU A 226 0.26 13.77 16.78
N LEU A 227 0.16 13.41 18.05
CA LEU A 227 1.24 13.59 19.02
C LEU A 227 2.47 12.76 18.65
N THR A 228 2.28 11.52 18.20
CA THR A 228 3.37 10.67 17.70
C THR A 228 4.07 11.30 16.49
N MET A 229 3.28 11.87 15.56
CA MET A 229 3.83 12.58 14.40
C MET A 229 4.65 13.81 14.84
N LEU A 230 4.09 14.64 15.71
CA LEU A 230 4.75 15.83 16.20
C LEU A 230 6.04 15.49 16.97
N PHE A 231 5.96 14.54 17.90
CA PHE A 231 7.12 14.10 18.68
C PHE A 231 8.22 13.52 17.78
N SER A 232 7.86 12.64 16.82
CA SER A 232 8.84 12.07 15.90
C SER A 232 9.50 13.14 15.02
N TYR A 233 8.75 14.17 14.64
CA TYR A 233 9.27 15.31 13.89
C TYR A 233 10.24 16.15 14.74
N ILE A 234 9.88 16.47 15.98
CA ILE A 234 10.76 17.21 16.91
C ILE A 234 12.05 16.39 17.17
N ALA A 235 11.91 15.09 17.43
CA ALA A 235 13.05 14.20 17.63
C ALA A 235 14.00 14.16 16.41
N SER A 236 13.49 14.42 15.19
CA SER A 236 14.32 14.46 13.98
C SER A 236 15.34 15.61 13.96
N PHE A 237 15.13 16.67 14.71
CA PHE A 237 16.10 17.75 14.83
C PHE A 237 17.32 17.35 15.69
N VAL A 238 17.10 16.43 16.64
CA VAL A 238 18.15 15.91 17.51
C VAL A 238 18.79 14.65 16.91
N TRP A 239 17.97 13.81 16.32
CA TRP A 239 18.37 12.53 15.73
C TRP A 239 17.93 12.45 14.26
N ASN A 240 18.90 12.49 13.35
CA ASN A 240 18.61 12.37 11.91
C ASN A 240 18.75 10.92 11.46
N PRO A 241 17.65 10.21 11.21
CA PRO A 241 17.66 8.81 10.78
C PRO A 241 18.25 8.61 9.38
N ASP A 242 18.33 9.68 8.55
CA ASP A 242 18.89 9.58 7.20
C ASP A 242 20.43 9.47 7.23
N LYS A 243 21.09 9.90 8.30
CA LYS A 243 22.54 9.69 8.50
C LYS A 243 22.93 8.22 8.76
N HIS A 244 21.97 7.37 9.13
CA HIS A 244 22.19 5.96 9.45
C HIS A 244 21.54 5.00 8.42
N ARG A 245 21.12 5.52 7.27
CA ARG A 245 20.48 4.74 6.19
C ARG A 245 21.39 4.38 5.02
N HIS A 246 22.70 4.60 5.16
CA HIS A 246 23.70 4.21 4.15
C HIS A 246 24.15 2.77 4.31
#